data_d856c4b1b78768a08ccb0df6f82b280c
#
_entry.id   d856c4b1b78768a08ccb0df6f82b280c
#
_cell.length_a   1.000
_cell.length_b   1.000
_cell.length_c   1.000
_cell.angle_alpha   90.00
_cell.angle_beta   90.00
_cell.angle_gamma   90.00
#
_symmetry.space_group_name_H-M   'P 1'
#
loop_
_entity.id
_entity.type
_entity.pdbx_description
1 polymer ?
#
loop_
_entity_poly.entity_id
_entity_poly.type
_entity_poly.pdbx_seq_one_letter_code
_entity_poly.pdbx_strand_id
1 'polypeptide(L)'
;PDNVKRIAYAASIGMEQIPDCEKMEIKKYLSKYNSISVREKQAEILLKKLQLPIDVRTVLDPTLLLSKEIWNLYALKRLVDEPYMILYSVETKDQNKLITQMAKKIAKVKKLKIVGIYYGGRQQRIEGTDKNFFRVTPSVFLSLFLYADYCIVSSFHGTAFSINFQKNFLTITSGRS
;
A
#
# COMPACT_ATOMS: atom_id res chain seq x y z
N PRO A 1 10.62 -29.19 -7.41
CA PRO A 1 11.76 -29.30 -8.32
C PRO A 1 12.94 -28.54 -7.71
N ASP A 2 14.06 -29.24 -7.51
CA ASP A 2 15.22 -28.69 -6.77
C ASP A 2 16.07 -27.73 -7.62
N ASN A 3 15.77 -27.59 -8.90
CA ASN A 3 16.50 -26.75 -9.86
C ASN A 3 15.87 -25.35 -10.12
N VAL A 4 14.88 -24.94 -9.33
CA VAL A 4 14.23 -23.63 -9.49
C VAL A 4 14.87 -22.62 -8.54
N LYS A 5 15.37 -21.50 -9.09
CA LYS A 5 15.81 -20.37 -8.29
C LYS A 5 14.59 -19.73 -7.57
N ARG A 6 14.68 -19.63 -6.26
CA ARG A 6 13.67 -18.98 -5.42
C ARG A 6 14.21 -17.65 -4.93
N ILE A 7 13.53 -16.58 -5.32
CA ILE A 7 13.93 -15.21 -4.95
C ILE A 7 12.71 -14.52 -4.34
N ALA A 8 12.90 -13.93 -3.17
CA ALA A 8 11.93 -13.00 -2.59
C ALA A 8 12.47 -11.58 -2.72
N TYR A 9 11.75 -10.71 -3.43
CA TYR A 9 12.11 -9.32 -3.58
C TYR A 9 11.14 -8.43 -2.81
N ALA A 10 11.66 -7.57 -1.93
CA ALA A 10 10.90 -6.59 -1.16
C ALA A 10 9.70 -7.21 -0.40
N ALA A 11 9.86 -8.44 0.12
CA ALA A 11 8.80 -9.08 0.89
C ALA A 11 8.50 -8.28 2.16
N SER A 12 7.24 -8.34 2.62
CA SER A 12 6.79 -7.64 3.82
C SER A 12 6.45 -8.63 4.93
N ILE A 13 6.87 -8.32 6.15
CA ILE A 13 6.51 -9.05 7.37
C ILE A 13 5.84 -8.06 8.31
N GLY A 14 4.50 -8.12 8.37
CA GLY A 14 3.69 -7.21 9.18
C GLY A 14 3.55 -7.62 10.64
N MET A 15 4.58 -8.22 11.24
CA MET A 15 4.60 -8.62 12.64
C MET A 15 5.86 -8.10 13.35
N GLU A 16 5.75 -7.85 14.63
CA GLU A 16 6.87 -7.38 15.46
C GLU A 16 7.79 -8.51 15.90
N GLN A 17 7.26 -9.71 16.06
CA GLN A 17 7.98 -10.90 16.48
C GLN A 17 7.50 -12.13 15.74
N ILE A 18 8.40 -13.07 15.47
CA ILE A 18 8.06 -14.40 14.98
C ILE A 18 7.83 -15.28 16.21
N PRO A 19 6.65 -15.92 16.35
CA PRO A 19 6.37 -16.83 17.45
C PRO A 19 7.43 -17.95 17.53
N ASP A 20 7.86 -18.33 18.73
CA ASP A 20 8.91 -19.33 18.92
C ASP A 20 8.54 -20.68 18.30
N CYS A 21 7.26 -21.07 18.37
CA CYS A 21 6.75 -22.29 17.77
C CYS A 21 6.84 -22.33 16.24
N GLU A 22 6.89 -21.16 15.58
CA GLU A 22 6.93 -21.06 14.11
C GLU A 22 8.37 -20.88 13.58
N LYS A 23 9.32 -20.48 14.42
CA LYS A 23 10.69 -20.14 13.99
C LYS A 23 11.38 -21.25 13.22
N MET A 24 11.27 -22.50 13.69
CA MET A 24 11.91 -23.65 13.04
C MET A 24 11.30 -23.94 11.68
N GLU A 25 9.99 -23.86 11.56
CA GLU A 25 9.28 -24.09 10.29
C GLU A 25 9.59 -23.00 9.28
N ILE A 26 9.52 -21.74 9.69
CA ILE A 26 9.85 -20.57 8.87
C ILE A 26 11.31 -20.67 8.38
N LYS A 27 12.25 -20.96 9.29
CA LYS A 27 13.66 -21.16 8.93
C LYS A 27 13.83 -22.26 7.87
N LYS A 28 13.16 -23.41 8.05
CA LYS A 28 13.18 -24.54 7.11
C LYS A 28 12.74 -24.14 5.69
N TYR A 29 11.66 -23.33 5.58
CA TYR A 29 11.18 -22.89 4.26
C TYR A 29 12.03 -21.79 3.66
N LEU A 30 12.44 -20.81 4.45
CA LEU A 30 13.23 -19.69 3.95
C LEU A 30 14.67 -20.09 3.57
N SER A 31 15.24 -21.13 4.22
CA SER A 31 16.55 -21.67 3.83
C SER A 31 16.59 -22.28 2.43
N LYS A 32 15.44 -22.50 1.79
CA LYS A 32 15.34 -22.97 0.41
C LYS A 32 15.42 -21.84 -0.64
N TYR A 33 15.48 -20.59 -0.19
CA TYR A 33 15.61 -19.45 -1.08
C TYR A 33 17.07 -19.21 -1.46
N ASN A 34 17.27 -18.73 -2.69
CA ASN A 34 18.59 -18.31 -3.18
C ASN A 34 18.90 -16.84 -2.82
N SER A 35 17.86 -16.03 -2.64
CA SER A 35 17.98 -14.63 -2.22
C SER A 35 16.70 -14.15 -1.57
N ILE A 36 16.82 -13.36 -0.50
CA ILE A 36 15.69 -12.72 0.19
C ILE A 36 16.02 -11.25 0.39
N SER A 37 15.12 -10.38 -0.08
CA SER A 37 15.08 -9.00 0.34
C SER A 37 13.71 -8.65 0.90
N VAL A 38 13.69 -7.71 1.83
CA VAL A 38 12.48 -7.24 2.52
C VAL A 38 12.37 -5.73 2.38
N ARG A 39 11.19 -5.18 2.52
CA ARG A 39 10.98 -3.72 2.38
C ARG A 39 10.97 -2.97 3.72
N GLU A 40 10.89 -3.68 4.84
CA GLU A 40 10.95 -3.08 6.18
C GLU A 40 12.22 -3.49 6.92
N LYS A 41 12.86 -2.52 7.59
CA LYS A 41 14.05 -2.78 8.42
C LYS A 41 13.76 -3.76 9.55
N GLN A 42 12.56 -3.69 10.13
CA GLN A 42 12.12 -4.63 11.16
C GLN A 42 12.10 -6.08 10.65
N ALA A 43 11.61 -6.31 9.42
CA ALA A 43 11.62 -7.63 8.80
C ALA A 43 13.04 -8.18 8.59
N GLU A 44 13.99 -7.34 8.19
CA GLU A 44 15.40 -7.71 8.10
C GLU A 44 15.96 -8.18 9.46
N ILE A 45 15.68 -7.41 10.52
CA ILE A 45 16.10 -7.73 11.89
C ILE A 45 15.51 -9.08 12.34
N LEU A 46 14.21 -9.30 12.08
CA LEU A 46 13.53 -10.55 12.44
C LEU A 46 14.13 -11.75 11.71
N LEU A 47 14.35 -11.64 10.41
CA LEU A 47 14.87 -12.74 9.61
C LEU A 47 16.34 -13.03 9.91
N LYS A 48 17.17 -12.03 10.21
CA LYS A 48 18.55 -12.23 10.65
C LYS A 48 18.67 -13.03 11.95
N LYS A 49 17.71 -12.86 12.88
CA LYS A 49 17.65 -13.66 14.11
C LYS A 49 17.43 -15.16 13.85
N LEU A 50 16.87 -15.53 12.69
CA LEU A 50 16.70 -16.94 12.31
C LEU A 50 18.00 -17.62 11.85
N GLN A 51 19.09 -16.84 11.64
CA GLN A 51 20.36 -17.37 11.14
C GLN A 51 20.19 -18.22 9.86
N LEU A 52 19.58 -17.60 8.84
CA LEU A 52 19.43 -18.23 7.53
C LEU A 52 20.79 -18.38 6.84
N PRO A 53 20.98 -19.38 5.95
CA PRO A 53 22.22 -19.58 5.20
C PRO A 53 22.45 -18.55 4.10
N ILE A 54 21.58 -17.57 3.97
CA ILE A 54 21.59 -16.50 2.97
C ILE A 54 21.48 -15.14 3.66
N ASP A 55 22.08 -14.11 3.03
CA ASP A 55 21.95 -12.74 3.52
C ASP A 55 20.55 -12.18 3.22
N VAL A 56 20.01 -11.42 4.18
CA VAL A 56 18.73 -10.73 4.06
C VAL A 56 18.99 -9.23 4.09
N ARG A 57 18.47 -8.50 3.09
CA ARG A 57 18.68 -7.06 2.94
C ARG A 57 17.37 -6.30 2.85
N THR A 58 17.35 -5.08 3.38
CA THR A 58 16.26 -4.14 3.15
C THR A 58 16.45 -3.44 1.81
N VAL A 59 15.39 -3.40 1.01
CA VAL A 59 15.34 -2.74 -0.31
C VAL A 59 14.07 -1.89 -0.41
N LEU A 60 14.01 -1.02 -1.42
CA LEU A 60 12.80 -0.25 -1.70
C LEU A 60 11.66 -1.16 -2.17
N ASP A 61 10.43 -0.77 -1.84
CA ASP A 61 9.23 -1.39 -2.42
C ASP A 61 9.24 -1.21 -3.95
N PRO A 62 8.80 -2.22 -4.74
CA PRO A 62 8.78 -2.15 -6.20
C PRO A 62 8.06 -0.93 -6.77
N THR A 63 7.05 -0.40 -6.07
CA THR A 63 6.31 0.79 -6.50
C THR A 63 7.18 2.05 -6.55
N LEU A 64 8.30 2.09 -5.84
CA LEU A 64 9.24 3.19 -5.79
C LEU A 64 10.43 3.04 -6.77
N LEU A 65 10.51 1.91 -7.49
CA LEU A 65 11.58 1.68 -8.46
C LEU A 65 11.34 2.39 -9.80
N LEU A 66 10.10 2.69 -10.12
CA LEU A 66 9.72 3.37 -11.35
C LEU A 66 9.35 4.81 -11.06
N SER A 67 9.76 5.72 -11.96
CA SER A 67 9.38 7.12 -11.87
C SER A 67 7.90 7.33 -12.21
N LYS A 68 7.38 8.51 -11.86
CA LYS A 68 6.03 8.95 -12.22
C LYS A 68 5.76 8.86 -13.74
N GLU A 69 6.76 9.23 -14.55
CA GLU A 69 6.65 9.21 -16.01
C GLU A 69 6.44 7.79 -16.53
N ILE A 70 7.19 6.82 -15.97
CA ILE A 70 7.05 5.41 -16.35
C ILE A 70 5.69 4.87 -15.89
N TRP A 71 5.28 5.16 -14.65
CA TRP A 71 3.95 4.75 -14.17
C TRP A 71 2.80 5.35 -14.99
N ASN A 72 2.98 6.58 -15.50
CA ASN A 72 1.98 7.23 -16.37
C ASN A 72 1.73 6.44 -17.67
N LEU A 73 2.69 5.68 -18.18
CA LEU A 73 2.50 4.84 -19.38
C LEU A 73 1.49 3.72 -19.15
N TYR A 74 1.28 3.31 -17.90
CA TYR A 74 0.36 2.25 -17.51
C TYR A 74 -0.96 2.78 -16.93
N ALA A 75 -1.05 4.07 -16.68
CA ALA A 75 -2.28 4.71 -16.24
C ALA A 75 -3.26 4.92 -17.41
N LEU A 76 -4.55 4.91 -17.10
CA LEU A 76 -5.57 5.34 -18.07
C LEU A 76 -5.59 6.86 -18.15
N LYS A 77 -6.32 7.40 -19.14
CA LYS A 77 -6.68 8.82 -19.18
C LYS A 77 -7.47 9.19 -17.92
N ARG A 78 -7.56 10.49 -17.64
CA ARG A 78 -8.32 11.01 -16.50
C ARG A 78 -9.75 10.45 -16.48
N LEU A 79 -10.18 9.93 -15.32
CA LEU A 79 -11.47 9.23 -15.14
C LEU A 79 -12.51 10.07 -14.39
N VAL A 80 -12.10 11.19 -13.84
CA VAL A 80 -12.94 12.14 -13.10
C VAL A 80 -12.56 13.55 -13.56
N ASP A 81 -13.50 14.25 -14.16
CA ASP A 81 -13.23 15.55 -14.81
C ASP A 81 -13.08 16.67 -13.78
N GLU A 82 -13.89 16.65 -12.71
CA GLU A 82 -13.82 17.65 -11.65
C GLU A 82 -12.53 17.52 -10.83
N PRO A 83 -12.08 18.61 -10.19
CA PRO A 83 -11.02 18.53 -9.17
C PRO A 83 -11.43 17.59 -8.03
N TYR A 84 -10.55 16.67 -7.64
CA TYR A 84 -10.90 15.66 -6.66
C TYR A 84 -9.75 15.26 -5.74
N MET A 85 -10.14 14.72 -4.61
CA MET A 85 -9.25 14.01 -3.69
C MET A 85 -9.59 12.52 -3.66
N ILE A 86 -8.54 11.70 -3.56
CA ILE A 86 -8.69 10.26 -3.32
C ILE A 86 -8.89 10.02 -1.83
N LEU A 87 -9.84 9.14 -1.52
CA LEU A 87 -9.99 8.50 -0.21
C LEU A 87 -9.80 7.00 -0.39
N TYR A 88 -8.61 6.51 -0.05
CA TYR A 88 -8.25 5.10 -0.12
C TYR A 88 -7.86 4.59 1.26
N SER A 89 -8.76 3.83 1.86
CA SER A 89 -8.61 3.33 3.23
C SER A 89 -8.79 1.81 3.28
N VAL A 90 -7.93 1.17 4.07
CA VAL A 90 -7.98 -0.27 4.38
C VAL A 90 -8.47 -0.51 5.82
N GLU A 91 -9.03 0.51 6.44
CA GLU A 91 -9.48 0.51 7.83
C GLU A 91 -10.88 -0.10 8.00
N THR A 92 -11.28 -0.30 9.26
CA THR A 92 -12.62 -0.76 9.62
C THR A 92 -13.70 0.27 9.28
N LYS A 93 -14.97 -0.17 9.27
CA LYS A 93 -16.11 0.71 8.97
C LYS A 93 -16.17 1.93 9.90
N ASP A 94 -15.92 1.73 11.19
CA ASP A 94 -16.02 2.83 12.16
C ASP A 94 -14.87 3.83 12.04
N GLN A 95 -13.64 3.35 11.80
CA GLN A 95 -12.51 4.20 11.48
C GLN A 95 -12.74 4.99 10.19
N ASN A 96 -13.33 4.34 9.17
CA ASN A 96 -13.67 5.00 7.91
C ASN A 96 -14.70 6.13 8.07
N LYS A 97 -15.63 6.06 9.03
CA LYS A 97 -16.54 7.18 9.33
C LYS A 97 -15.76 8.42 9.77
N LEU A 98 -14.80 8.26 10.68
CA LEU A 98 -13.98 9.37 11.16
C LEU A 98 -13.09 9.94 10.04
N ILE A 99 -12.47 9.07 9.26
CA ILE A 99 -11.64 9.45 8.10
C ILE A 99 -12.48 10.23 7.08
N THR A 100 -13.70 9.77 6.80
CA THR A 100 -14.61 10.45 5.86
C THR A 100 -15.07 11.81 6.38
N GLN A 101 -15.35 11.92 7.68
CA GLN A 101 -15.70 13.23 8.27
C GLN A 101 -14.54 14.24 8.12
N MET A 102 -13.32 13.80 8.33
CA MET A 102 -12.12 14.63 8.11
C MET A 102 -11.95 14.97 6.62
N ALA A 103 -12.11 13.97 5.75
CA ALA A 103 -12.04 14.17 4.29
C ALA A 103 -13.06 15.22 3.82
N LYS A 104 -14.29 15.19 4.32
CA LYS A 104 -15.33 16.21 4.00
C LYS A 104 -14.92 17.61 4.40
N LYS A 105 -14.30 17.79 5.58
CA LYS A 105 -13.82 19.12 6.00
C LYS A 105 -12.72 19.63 5.05
N ILE A 106 -11.76 18.79 4.70
CA ILE A 106 -10.66 19.14 3.77
C ILE A 106 -11.22 19.41 2.38
N ALA A 107 -12.10 18.55 1.87
CA ALA A 107 -12.73 18.67 0.56
C ALA A 107 -13.50 19.99 0.42
N LYS A 108 -14.24 20.38 1.46
CA LYS A 108 -14.97 21.67 1.49
C LYS A 108 -14.02 22.86 1.36
N VAL A 109 -12.93 22.88 2.12
CA VAL A 109 -11.94 23.97 2.09
C VAL A 109 -11.23 24.04 0.74
N LYS A 110 -10.85 22.87 0.19
CA LYS A 110 -10.11 22.76 -1.07
C LYS A 110 -11.00 22.76 -2.31
N LYS A 111 -12.32 22.76 -2.15
CA LYS A 111 -13.33 22.67 -3.23
C LYS A 111 -13.11 21.42 -4.11
N LEU A 112 -12.86 20.26 -3.49
CA LEU A 112 -12.60 19.01 -4.15
C LEU A 112 -13.77 18.03 -3.99
N LYS A 113 -14.04 17.21 -5.01
CA LYS A 113 -14.88 16.03 -4.89
C LYS A 113 -14.13 14.92 -4.14
N ILE A 114 -14.85 14.07 -3.42
CA ILE A 114 -14.25 12.92 -2.72
C ILE A 114 -14.48 11.67 -3.56
N VAL A 115 -13.41 11.06 -4.02
CA VAL A 115 -13.41 9.82 -4.81
C VAL A 115 -12.88 8.67 -3.95
N GLY A 116 -13.76 7.72 -3.63
CA GLY A 116 -13.44 6.53 -2.86
C GLY A 116 -12.97 5.37 -3.73
N ILE A 117 -11.98 4.60 -3.26
CA ILE A 117 -11.56 3.34 -3.85
C ILE A 117 -11.77 2.23 -2.82
N TYR A 118 -12.43 1.12 -3.21
CA TYR A 118 -12.65 -0.03 -2.35
C TYR A 118 -12.71 -1.33 -3.13
N TYR A 119 -12.42 -2.47 -2.44
CA TYR A 119 -12.30 -3.79 -3.08
C TYR A 119 -13.33 -4.82 -2.60
N GLY A 120 -14.10 -4.52 -1.58
CA GLY A 120 -15.03 -5.47 -0.94
C GLY A 120 -14.38 -6.27 0.21
N GLY A 121 -15.09 -7.24 0.75
CA GLY A 121 -14.64 -7.96 1.94
C GLY A 121 -14.57 -7.04 3.16
N ARG A 122 -13.41 -6.96 3.80
CA ARG A 122 -13.17 -6.03 4.92
C ARG A 122 -13.19 -4.56 4.49
N GLN A 123 -12.78 -4.26 3.25
CA GLN A 123 -12.88 -2.95 2.63
C GLN A 123 -14.29 -2.73 2.06
N GLN A 124 -15.16 -2.13 2.84
CA GLN A 124 -16.52 -1.78 2.42
C GLN A 124 -16.52 -0.46 1.64
N ARG A 125 -17.61 -0.25 0.89
CA ARG A 125 -17.88 1.05 0.27
C ARG A 125 -17.73 2.17 1.29
N ILE A 126 -17.02 3.21 0.92
CA ILE A 126 -16.80 4.37 1.77
C ILE A 126 -18.03 5.28 1.63
N GLU A 127 -18.83 5.37 2.68
CA GLU A 127 -20.02 6.20 2.72
C GLU A 127 -19.65 7.69 2.75
N GLY A 128 -20.43 8.52 2.05
CA GLY A 128 -20.25 9.97 2.06
C GLY A 128 -19.15 10.49 1.14
N THR A 129 -18.74 9.70 0.18
CA THR A 129 -17.94 10.10 -0.98
C THR A 129 -18.84 10.49 -2.15
N ASP A 130 -18.39 11.37 -3.03
CA ASP A 130 -19.13 11.81 -4.22
C ASP A 130 -19.14 10.71 -5.30
N LYS A 131 -18.04 10.01 -5.49
CA LYS A 131 -17.90 8.90 -6.43
C LYS A 131 -17.13 7.75 -5.80
N ASN A 132 -17.51 6.52 -6.13
CA ASN A 132 -16.82 5.32 -5.65
C ASN A 132 -16.42 4.44 -6.82
N PHE A 133 -15.19 3.92 -6.75
CA PHE A 133 -14.67 2.93 -7.67
C PHE A 133 -14.47 1.59 -6.93
N PHE A 134 -15.08 0.53 -7.47
CA PHE A 134 -15.06 -0.79 -6.88
C PHE A 134 -14.17 -1.74 -7.68
N ARG A 135 -13.31 -2.48 -7.00
CA ARG A 135 -12.40 -3.49 -7.60
C ARG A 135 -11.65 -2.97 -8.83
N VAL A 136 -11.01 -1.83 -8.65
CA VAL A 136 -10.28 -1.18 -9.73
C VAL A 136 -9.11 -2.04 -10.21
N THR A 137 -8.84 -2.00 -11.51
CA THR A 137 -7.60 -2.56 -12.08
C THR A 137 -6.39 -1.71 -11.71
N PRO A 138 -5.15 -2.23 -11.79
CA PRO A 138 -3.96 -1.42 -11.55
C PRO A 138 -3.92 -0.13 -12.38
N SER A 139 -4.27 -0.18 -13.66
CA SER A 139 -4.28 1.01 -14.53
C SER A 139 -5.29 2.07 -14.09
N VAL A 140 -6.48 1.65 -13.62
CA VAL A 140 -7.48 2.55 -13.03
C VAL A 140 -6.98 3.15 -11.73
N PHE A 141 -6.36 2.33 -10.85
CA PHE A 141 -5.77 2.81 -9.61
C PHE A 141 -4.69 3.87 -9.85
N LEU A 142 -3.75 3.60 -10.75
CA LEU A 142 -2.71 4.54 -11.16
C LEU A 142 -3.31 5.85 -11.68
N SER A 143 -4.30 5.77 -12.58
CA SER A 143 -4.98 6.95 -13.12
C SER A 143 -5.62 7.78 -12.02
N LEU A 144 -6.37 7.15 -11.10
CA LEU A 144 -7.03 7.87 -10.01
C LEU A 144 -6.03 8.60 -9.12
N PHE A 145 -4.88 7.99 -8.78
CA PHE A 145 -3.83 8.65 -7.99
C PHE A 145 -3.08 9.73 -8.80
N LEU A 146 -2.78 9.46 -10.07
CA LEU A 146 -2.01 10.36 -10.93
C LEU A 146 -2.72 11.71 -11.13
N TYR A 147 -4.04 11.69 -11.29
CA TYR A 147 -4.85 12.90 -11.56
C TYR A 147 -5.52 13.50 -10.33
N ALA A 148 -5.33 12.93 -9.15
CA ALA A 148 -5.83 13.50 -7.90
C ALA A 148 -5.10 14.79 -7.54
N ASP A 149 -5.84 15.75 -6.95
CA ASP A 149 -5.29 17.00 -6.42
C ASP A 149 -4.84 16.84 -4.95
N TYR A 150 -5.44 15.87 -4.25
CA TYR A 150 -5.13 15.52 -2.86
C TYR A 150 -5.38 14.03 -2.60
N CYS A 151 -4.68 13.43 -1.62
CA CYS A 151 -4.91 12.05 -1.23
C CYS A 151 -5.04 11.92 0.29
N ILE A 152 -6.06 11.17 0.74
CA ILE A 152 -6.16 10.67 2.11
C ILE A 152 -6.08 9.15 2.02
N VAL A 153 -5.09 8.58 2.67
CA VAL A 153 -4.77 7.16 2.55
C VAL A 153 -4.45 6.54 3.91
N SER A 154 -4.80 5.26 4.11
CA SER A 154 -4.37 4.49 5.27
C SER A 154 -3.57 3.24 4.89
N SER A 155 -3.30 3.04 3.59
CA SER A 155 -2.52 1.90 3.12
C SER A 155 -1.10 2.30 2.77
N PHE A 156 -0.17 1.34 2.92
CA PHE A 156 1.22 1.51 2.47
C PHE A 156 1.31 1.92 1.00
N HIS A 157 0.65 1.19 0.09
CA HIS A 157 0.71 1.49 -1.34
C HIS A 157 0.03 2.83 -1.69
N GLY A 158 -1.05 3.20 -0.99
CA GLY A 158 -1.64 4.53 -1.16
C GLY A 158 -0.64 5.64 -0.82
N THR A 159 0.12 5.48 0.26
CA THR A 159 1.19 6.41 0.65
C THR A 159 2.33 6.41 -0.36
N ALA A 160 2.81 5.22 -0.77
CA ALA A 160 3.91 5.07 -1.73
C ALA A 160 3.60 5.75 -3.07
N PHE A 161 2.41 5.54 -3.64
CA PHE A 161 2.01 6.22 -4.87
C PHE A 161 1.74 7.71 -4.68
N SER A 162 1.25 8.15 -3.52
CA SER A 162 1.13 9.58 -3.23
C SER A 162 2.49 10.28 -3.23
N ILE A 163 3.52 9.65 -2.67
CA ILE A 163 4.91 10.13 -2.71
C ILE A 163 5.45 10.11 -4.14
N ASN A 164 5.35 8.96 -4.82
CA ASN A 164 5.89 8.78 -6.17
C ASN A 164 5.30 9.79 -7.16
N PHE A 165 3.98 10.03 -7.08
CA PHE A 165 3.29 10.99 -7.94
C PHE A 165 3.35 12.44 -7.42
N GLN A 166 4.10 12.68 -6.34
CA GLN A 166 4.31 14.03 -5.76
C GLN A 166 2.97 14.71 -5.40
N LYS A 167 2.05 13.96 -4.79
CA LYS A 167 0.75 14.47 -4.38
C LYS A 167 0.81 15.14 -3.02
N ASN A 168 -0.04 16.14 -2.80
CA ASN A 168 -0.37 16.54 -1.45
C ASN A 168 -1.20 15.44 -0.80
N PHE A 169 -0.77 14.92 0.34
CA PHE A 169 -1.47 13.79 0.97
C PHE A 169 -1.44 13.82 2.49
N LEU A 170 -2.35 13.06 3.07
CA LEU A 170 -2.39 12.73 4.48
C LEU A 170 -2.44 11.20 4.61
N THR A 171 -1.46 10.63 5.30
CA THR A 171 -1.48 9.22 5.68
C THR A 171 -2.05 9.09 7.09
N ILE A 172 -3.03 8.22 7.25
CA ILE A 172 -3.64 7.89 8.53
C ILE A 172 -3.15 6.49 8.91
N THR A 173 -2.46 6.40 10.03
CA THR A 173 -2.05 5.12 10.59
C THR A 173 -3.05 4.73 11.67
N SER A 174 -3.73 3.59 11.53
CA SER A 174 -4.36 2.97 12.68
C SER A 174 -3.24 2.48 13.59
N GLY A 175 -3.23 2.93 14.83
CA GLY A 175 -2.31 2.42 15.85
C GLY A 175 -2.58 0.94 16.13
N ARG A 176 -2.31 0.07 15.18
CA ARG A 176 -2.23 -1.37 15.39
C ARG A 176 -0.86 -1.62 16.00
N SER A 177 -0.82 -1.56 17.31
CA SER A 177 0.23 -2.18 18.11
C SER A 177 0.06 -3.68 18.10
#